data_e847c1e0b60b5f72046b19883f350e72
#
_entry.id   e847c1e0b60b5f72046b19883f350e72
#
_cell.length_a   1.000
_cell.length_b   1.000
_cell.length_c   1.000
_cell.angle_alpha   90.00
_cell.angle_beta   90.00
_cell.angle_gamma   90.00
#
_symmetry.space_group_name_H-M   'P 1'
#
loop_
_entity.id
_entity.type
_entity.pdbx_description
1 polymer ?
#
loop_
_entity_poly.entity_id
_entity_poly.type
_entity_poly.pdbx_seq_one_letter_code
_entity_poly.pdbx_strand_id
1 'polypeptide(L)'
;MSDTEPQTAAGKVLWHFTMSLDGFVAGPDHEMDWMAGCSFRPGLVEEYVQTTGAVLGGRDGWSVIGDHRPYGGAWDGPIFVLTHHPEDATPADGVTFLNCGPAEAVGIGLAAAGGKNLEVFSPTIGRQLLELGLIDEIDLHLAPVLLGQGIRLYDNPGGEPVRLRRAGDGDPAAAVNLRYRPAATARNPVREVRG
;
A
#
# COMPACT_ATOMS: atom_id res chain seq x y z
N MET A 1 -8.14 3.08 23.99
CA MET A 1 -8.86 3.00 22.70
C MET A 1 -9.23 1.53 22.49
N SER A 2 -10.44 1.23 22.13
CA SER A 2 -10.85 -0.14 21.86
C SER A 2 -10.15 -0.61 20.58
N ASP A 3 -9.52 -1.78 20.59
CA ASP A 3 -8.83 -2.38 19.42
C ASP A 3 -9.78 -2.67 18.23
N THR A 4 -11.06 -2.29 18.35
CA THR A 4 -12.11 -2.53 17.35
C THR A 4 -12.53 -1.27 16.58
N GLU A 5 -12.06 -0.08 16.94
CA GLU A 5 -12.36 1.13 16.17
C GLU A 5 -11.39 1.30 15.01
N PRO A 6 -11.88 1.66 13.79
CA PRO A 6 -11.03 1.94 12.66
C PRO A 6 -10.00 3.02 12.98
N GLN A 7 -8.75 2.81 12.59
CA GLN A 7 -7.66 3.76 12.84
C GLN A 7 -7.69 4.94 11.87
N THR A 8 -8.37 4.81 10.73
CA THR A 8 -8.53 5.89 9.76
C THR A 8 -9.98 6.32 9.65
N ALA A 9 -10.21 7.63 9.48
CA ALA A 9 -11.55 8.15 9.24
C ALA A 9 -12.02 7.78 7.82
N ALA A 10 -13.33 7.61 7.64
CA ALA A 10 -13.92 7.33 6.33
C ALA A 10 -13.86 8.56 5.38
N GLY A 11 -13.93 8.30 4.06
CA GLY A 11 -13.98 9.33 3.03
C GLY A 11 -12.63 9.93 2.67
N LYS A 12 -11.52 9.26 2.97
CA LYS A 12 -10.15 9.70 2.69
C LYS A 12 -9.56 9.03 1.46
N VAL A 13 -8.59 9.71 0.86
CA VAL A 13 -7.64 9.11 -0.09
C VAL A 13 -6.47 8.56 0.72
N LEU A 14 -6.40 7.24 0.81
CA LEU A 14 -5.47 6.50 1.64
C LEU A 14 -4.40 5.85 0.77
N TRP A 15 -3.14 6.27 0.88
CA TRP A 15 -2.03 5.60 0.21
C TRP A 15 -1.52 4.48 1.11
N HIS A 16 -1.92 3.24 0.79
CA HIS A 16 -1.80 2.11 1.67
C HIS A 16 -0.91 1.00 1.11
N PHE A 17 0.06 0.54 1.89
CA PHE A 17 0.94 -0.57 1.54
C PHE A 17 1.49 -1.32 2.76
N THR A 18 1.78 -2.62 2.53
CA THR A 18 2.80 -3.32 3.30
C THR A 18 4.16 -3.07 2.65
N MET A 19 5.15 -2.67 3.44
CA MET A 19 6.47 -2.25 2.97
C MET A 19 7.56 -3.00 3.74
N SER A 20 8.62 -3.41 3.04
CA SER A 20 9.84 -3.91 3.65
C SER A 20 10.56 -2.81 4.46
N LEU A 21 11.44 -3.19 5.39
CA LEU A 21 12.21 -2.22 6.18
C LEU A 21 13.14 -1.32 5.35
N ASP A 22 13.51 -1.76 4.17
CA ASP A 22 14.35 -1.02 3.22
C ASP A 22 13.57 -0.30 2.13
N GLY A 23 12.21 -0.22 2.27
CA GLY A 23 11.37 0.69 1.51
C GLY A 23 10.77 0.15 0.22
N PHE A 24 10.71 -1.18 0.05
CA PHE A 24 10.09 -1.81 -1.13
C PHE A 24 8.68 -2.31 -0.82
N VAL A 25 7.77 -2.17 -1.76
CA VAL A 25 6.37 -2.64 -1.67
C VAL A 25 6.11 -3.85 -2.55
N ALA A 26 6.99 -4.16 -3.47
CA ALA A 26 6.97 -5.36 -4.30
C ALA A 26 8.40 -5.70 -4.74
N GLY A 27 8.64 -6.93 -5.16
CA GLY A 27 9.86 -7.32 -5.85
C GLY A 27 9.98 -6.70 -7.25
N PRO A 28 11.08 -6.99 -8.00
CA PRO A 28 11.34 -6.38 -9.31
C PRO A 28 10.24 -6.63 -10.35
N ASP A 29 9.62 -7.80 -10.32
CA ASP A 29 8.57 -8.23 -11.24
C ASP A 29 7.17 -8.11 -10.61
N HIS A 30 6.99 -7.18 -9.67
CA HIS A 30 5.76 -6.95 -8.88
C HIS A 30 5.33 -8.13 -7.99
N GLU A 31 6.18 -9.12 -7.78
CA GLU A 31 5.88 -10.26 -6.93
C GLU A 31 5.75 -9.85 -5.45
N MET A 32 4.84 -10.54 -4.74
CA MET A 32 4.50 -10.27 -3.34
C MET A 32 4.85 -11.45 -2.41
N ASP A 33 5.53 -12.48 -2.91
CA ASP A 33 5.86 -13.70 -2.16
C ASP A 33 6.75 -13.44 -0.95
N TRP A 34 7.48 -12.33 -0.96
CA TRP A 34 8.30 -11.87 0.16
C TRP A 34 7.52 -11.61 1.45
N MET A 35 6.20 -11.41 1.34
CA MET A 35 5.32 -11.25 2.51
C MET A 35 4.93 -12.58 3.16
N ALA A 36 5.30 -13.72 2.57
CA ALA A 36 5.00 -15.03 3.14
C ALA A 36 5.53 -15.14 4.57
N GLY A 37 4.66 -15.49 5.51
CA GLY A 37 4.99 -15.56 6.93
C GLY A 37 4.93 -14.23 7.69
N CYS A 38 4.64 -13.11 7.04
CA CYS A 38 4.31 -11.87 7.75
C CYS A 38 2.95 -12.01 8.44
N SER A 39 2.88 -11.55 9.68
CA SER A 39 1.62 -11.51 10.43
C SER A 39 1.23 -10.05 10.70
N PHE A 40 -0.06 -9.81 10.69
CA PHE A 40 -0.66 -8.52 11.01
C PHE A 40 -1.42 -8.60 12.33
N ARG A 41 -1.74 -7.46 12.91
CA ARG A 41 -2.59 -7.42 14.11
C ARG A 41 -3.95 -8.09 13.83
N PRO A 42 -4.54 -8.78 14.81
CA PRO A 42 -5.90 -9.30 14.67
C PRO A 42 -6.90 -8.19 14.31
N GLY A 43 -7.84 -8.48 13.42
CA GLY A 43 -8.88 -7.55 12.99
C GLY A 43 -8.45 -6.51 11.96
N LEU A 44 -7.18 -6.49 11.51
CA LEU A 44 -6.71 -5.49 10.54
C LEU A 44 -7.40 -5.64 9.17
N VAL A 45 -7.51 -6.84 8.66
CA VAL A 45 -8.16 -7.10 7.37
C VAL A 45 -9.63 -6.72 7.42
N GLU A 46 -10.31 -7.09 8.49
CA GLU A 46 -11.72 -6.76 8.73
C GLU A 46 -11.95 -5.24 8.78
N GLU A 47 -11.02 -4.49 9.39
CA GLU A 47 -11.07 -3.02 9.42
C GLU A 47 -11.04 -2.45 8.01
N TYR A 48 -10.07 -2.86 7.17
CA TYR A 48 -10.00 -2.38 5.80
C TYR A 48 -11.21 -2.81 4.96
N VAL A 49 -11.68 -4.04 5.09
CA VAL A 49 -12.91 -4.50 4.41
C VAL A 49 -14.10 -3.61 4.75
N GLN A 50 -14.19 -3.12 6.00
CA GLN A 50 -15.28 -2.25 6.43
C GLN A 50 -15.11 -0.80 5.96
N THR A 51 -13.89 -0.29 5.93
CA THR A 51 -13.59 1.14 5.71
C THR A 51 -13.27 1.47 4.25
N THR A 52 -12.88 0.49 3.43
CA THR A 52 -12.58 0.67 2.00
C THR A 52 -13.86 0.72 1.19
N GLY A 53 -14.03 1.75 0.38
CA GLY A 53 -15.15 1.90 -0.54
C GLY A 53 -14.77 1.68 -1.99
N ALA A 54 -13.53 2.02 -2.36
CA ALA A 54 -12.99 1.81 -3.70
C ALA A 54 -11.47 1.66 -3.64
N VAL A 55 -10.89 1.07 -4.69
CA VAL A 55 -9.44 0.93 -4.87
C VAL A 55 -9.00 1.58 -6.17
N LEU A 56 -7.87 2.28 -6.15
CA LEU A 56 -7.21 2.86 -7.31
C LEU A 56 -5.82 2.25 -7.46
N GLY A 57 -5.59 1.58 -8.58
CA GLY A 57 -4.32 0.94 -8.92
C GLY A 57 -3.74 1.43 -10.24
N GLY A 58 -2.50 1.00 -10.53
CA GLY A 58 -1.85 1.19 -11.81
C GLY A 58 -1.87 -0.08 -12.67
N ARG A 59 -1.68 0.06 -13.97
CA ARG A 59 -1.73 -1.04 -14.94
C ARG A 59 -0.73 -2.15 -14.64
N ASP A 60 0.53 -1.79 -14.31
CA ASP A 60 1.60 -2.79 -14.14
C ASP A 60 1.30 -3.72 -12.95
N GLY A 61 0.95 -3.13 -11.79
CA GLY A 61 0.54 -3.92 -10.63
C GLY A 61 -0.68 -4.78 -10.90
N TRP A 62 -1.69 -4.23 -11.58
CA TRP A 62 -2.89 -4.99 -11.95
C TRP A 62 -2.56 -6.16 -12.88
N SER A 63 -1.68 -5.98 -13.86
CA SER A 63 -1.32 -7.03 -14.82
C SER A 63 -0.65 -8.25 -14.17
N VAL A 64 0.01 -8.06 -13.03
CA VAL A 64 0.64 -9.16 -12.27
C VAL A 64 -0.32 -9.78 -11.26
N ILE A 65 -1.10 -8.94 -10.56
CA ILE A 65 -2.05 -9.40 -9.54
C ILE A 65 -3.26 -10.11 -10.19
N GLY A 66 -3.65 -9.67 -11.40
CA GLY A 66 -4.77 -10.26 -12.13
C GLY A 66 -6.08 -10.19 -11.33
N ASP A 67 -6.81 -11.31 -11.32
CA ASP A 67 -8.12 -11.39 -10.65
C ASP A 67 -8.04 -11.47 -9.11
N HIS A 68 -6.85 -11.34 -8.53
CA HIS A 68 -6.71 -11.38 -7.07
C HIS A 68 -7.28 -10.09 -6.46
N ARG A 69 -8.37 -10.26 -5.74
CA ARG A 69 -9.02 -9.16 -5.03
C ARG A 69 -8.23 -8.75 -3.79
N PRO A 70 -8.29 -7.46 -3.40
CA PRO A 70 -7.71 -6.99 -2.16
C PRO A 70 -8.13 -7.82 -0.94
N TYR A 71 -7.27 -7.87 0.06
CA TYR A 71 -7.53 -8.54 1.34
C TYR A 71 -7.85 -10.04 1.19
N GLY A 72 -7.18 -10.73 0.26
CA GLY A 72 -7.38 -12.15 0.02
C GLY A 72 -8.78 -12.51 -0.51
N GLY A 73 -9.44 -11.56 -1.17
CA GLY A 73 -10.79 -11.73 -1.69
C GLY A 73 -11.91 -11.45 -0.68
N ALA A 74 -11.58 -10.97 0.51
CA ALA A 74 -12.59 -10.61 1.51
C ALA A 74 -13.33 -9.30 1.19
N TRP A 75 -12.86 -8.55 0.20
CA TRP A 75 -13.47 -7.30 -0.28
C TRP A 75 -13.72 -7.37 -1.79
N ASP A 76 -14.92 -6.96 -2.21
CA ASP A 76 -15.43 -7.09 -3.58
C ASP A 76 -15.89 -5.75 -4.20
N GLY A 77 -15.52 -4.63 -3.63
CA GLY A 77 -15.87 -3.31 -4.11
C GLY A 77 -15.22 -2.93 -5.45
N PRO A 78 -15.53 -1.73 -5.98
CA PRO A 78 -15.07 -1.26 -7.28
C PRO A 78 -13.56 -0.99 -7.29
N ILE A 79 -12.87 -1.49 -8.32
CA ILE A 79 -11.45 -1.27 -8.58
C ILE A 79 -11.31 -0.40 -9.82
N PHE A 80 -10.54 0.66 -9.72
CA PHE A 80 -10.16 1.53 -10.82
C PHE A 80 -8.69 1.34 -11.15
N VAL A 81 -8.39 1.15 -12.43
CA VAL A 81 -7.01 0.95 -12.90
C VAL A 81 -6.67 2.04 -13.90
N LEU A 82 -5.72 2.92 -13.52
CA LEU A 82 -5.20 3.93 -14.43
C LEU A 82 -4.29 3.30 -15.47
N THR A 83 -4.56 3.62 -16.73
CA THR A 83 -3.76 3.17 -17.88
C THR A 83 -3.91 4.16 -19.03
N HIS A 84 -2.86 4.30 -19.83
CA HIS A 84 -2.92 5.07 -21.08
C HIS A 84 -3.59 4.29 -22.23
N HIS A 85 -3.73 2.98 -22.09
CA HIS A 85 -4.25 2.05 -23.08
C HIS A 85 -5.34 1.15 -22.49
N PRO A 86 -6.53 1.70 -22.20
CA PRO A 86 -7.65 0.89 -21.65
C PRO A 86 -8.16 -0.15 -22.64
N GLU A 87 -8.00 0.09 -23.93
CA GLU A 87 -8.36 -0.82 -25.02
C GLU A 87 -7.58 -2.15 -25.02
N ASP A 88 -6.36 -2.13 -24.46
CA ASP A 88 -5.51 -3.32 -24.35
C ASP A 88 -5.76 -4.12 -23.05
N ALA A 89 -6.71 -3.67 -22.25
CA ALA A 89 -6.97 -4.30 -20.96
C ALA A 89 -7.94 -5.48 -21.12
N THR A 90 -7.66 -6.57 -20.42
CA THR A 90 -8.61 -7.66 -20.28
C THR A 90 -9.72 -7.24 -19.31
N PRO A 91 -11.00 -7.24 -19.74
CA PRO A 91 -12.10 -6.93 -18.84
C PRO A 91 -12.15 -7.88 -17.64
N ALA A 92 -12.46 -7.33 -16.46
CA ALA A 92 -12.65 -8.10 -15.24
C ALA A 92 -13.84 -7.53 -14.45
N ASP A 93 -14.56 -8.38 -13.75
CA ASP A 93 -15.75 -7.99 -12.99
C ASP A 93 -15.40 -7.00 -11.87
N GLY A 94 -16.15 -5.89 -11.79
CA GLY A 94 -15.94 -4.83 -10.80
C GLY A 94 -14.66 -4.01 -11.02
N VAL A 95 -14.01 -4.13 -12.18
CA VAL A 95 -12.80 -3.37 -12.56
C VAL A 95 -13.13 -2.41 -13.71
N THR A 96 -12.74 -1.17 -13.54
CA THR A 96 -12.88 -0.12 -14.55
C THR A 96 -11.50 0.42 -14.91
N PHE A 97 -11.13 0.33 -16.18
CA PHE A 97 -9.89 0.92 -16.70
C PHE A 97 -10.14 2.36 -17.09
N LEU A 98 -9.31 3.27 -16.56
CA LEU A 98 -9.45 4.71 -16.74
C LEU A 98 -8.27 5.25 -17.54
N ASN A 99 -8.57 6.04 -18.59
CA ASN A 99 -7.60 6.87 -19.29
C ASN A 99 -7.87 8.34 -18.96
N CYS A 100 -7.48 8.75 -17.77
CA CYS A 100 -7.66 10.12 -17.30
C CYS A 100 -6.49 10.53 -16.39
N GLY A 101 -6.46 11.78 -15.95
CA GLY A 101 -5.46 12.25 -14.99
C GLY A 101 -5.70 11.71 -13.58
N PRO A 102 -4.64 11.63 -12.73
CA PRO A 102 -4.76 11.11 -11.36
C PRO A 102 -5.81 11.84 -10.52
N ALA A 103 -5.94 13.16 -10.65
CA ALA A 103 -6.92 13.95 -9.90
C ALA A 103 -8.38 13.58 -10.29
N GLU A 104 -8.62 13.36 -11.57
CA GLU A 104 -9.93 12.91 -12.06
C GLU A 104 -10.26 11.50 -11.58
N ALA A 105 -9.27 10.59 -11.61
CA ALA A 105 -9.42 9.24 -11.11
C ALA A 105 -9.78 9.21 -9.62
N VAL A 106 -9.19 10.10 -8.81
CA VAL A 106 -9.56 10.26 -7.38
C VAL A 106 -11.02 10.70 -7.25
N GLY A 107 -11.47 11.66 -8.05
CA GLY A 107 -12.88 12.09 -8.04
C GLY A 107 -13.84 10.95 -8.35
N ILE A 108 -13.54 10.15 -9.38
CA ILE A 108 -14.31 8.95 -9.75
C ILE A 108 -14.31 7.93 -8.63
N GLY A 109 -13.12 7.64 -8.08
CA GLY A 109 -12.96 6.66 -7.01
C GLY A 109 -13.70 7.04 -5.72
N LEU A 110 -13.59 8.30 -5.26
CA LEU A 110 -14.30 8.79 -4.08
C LEU A 110 -15.82 8.78 -4.26
N ALA A 111 -16.31 9.13 -5.45
CA ALA A 111 -17.75 9.03 -5.76
C ALA A 111 -18.26 7.59 -5.66
N ALA A 112 -17.48 6.62 -6.15
CA ALA A 112 -17.80 5.20 -6.06
C ALA A 112 -17.63 4.63 -4.65
N ALA A 113 -16.75 5.22 -3.84
CA ALA A 113 -16.48 4.78 -2.47
C ALA A 113 -17.65 5.00 -1.51
N GLY A 114 -18.66 5.82 -1.87
CA GLY A 114 -19.88 5.98 -1.09
C GLY A 114 -19.67 6.48 0.34
N GLY A 115 -18.70 7.39 0.53
CA GLY A 115 -18.35 7.94 1.84
C GLY A 115 -17.30 7.12 2.62
N LYS A 116 -16.88 5.97 2.11
CA LYS A 116 -15.73 5.20 2.61
C LYS A 116 -14.42 5.68 1.96
N ASN A 117 -13.31 5.06 2.31
CA ASN A 117 -11.99 5.42 1.80
C ASN A 117 -11.78 4.97 0.35
N LEU A 118 -11.04 5.78 -0.40
CA LEU A 118 -10.39 5.37 -1.64
C LEU A 118 -8.96 4.96 -1.31
N GLU A 119 -8.64 3.68 -1.46
CA GLU A 119 -7.29 3.18 -1.26
C GLU A 119 -6.47 3.21 -2.55
N VAL A 120 -5.26 3.71 -2.47
CA VAL A 120 -4.33 3.83 -3.59
C VAL A 120 -3.25 2.76 -3.46
N PHE A 121 -3.31 1.76 -4.33
CA PHE A 121 -2.38 0.62 -4.39
C PHE A 121 -1.39 0.78 -5.56
N SER A 122 -0.79 1.94 -5.69
CA SER A 122 0.24 2.20 -6.70
C SER A 122 1.26 3.22 -6.20
N PRO A 123 2.55 2.88 -6.15
CA PRO A 123 3.61 3.82 -5.80
C PRO A 123 3.65 5.02 -6.74
N THR A 124 3.56 4.78 -8.05
CA THR A 124 3.63 5.84 -9.07
C THR A 124 2.45 6.80 -8.98
N ILE A 125 1.22 6.27 -8.85
CA ILE A 125 0.01 7.11 -8.72
C ILE A 125 0.04 7.81 -7.37
N GLY A 126 0.37 7.11 -6.28
CA GLY A 126 0.46 7.70 -4.95
C GLY A 126 1.44 8.86 -4.89
N ARG A 127 2.62 8.76 -5.53
CA ARG A 127 3.56 9.86 -5.65
C ARG A 127 2.95 11.06 -6.39
N GLN A 128 2.30 10.84 -7.53
CA GLN A 128 1.65 11.92 -8.29
C GLN A 128 0.54 12.60 -7.48
N LEU A 129 -0.26 11.81 -6.76
CA LEU A 129 -1.31 12.34 -5.89
C LEU A 129 -0.74 13.11 -4.70
N LEU A 130 0.37 12.66 -4.14
CA LEU A 130 1.08 13.37 -3.06
C LEU A 130 1.58 14.74 -3.56
N GLU A 131 2.18 14.81 -4.75
CA GLU A 131 2.61 16.05 -5.39
C GLU A 131 1.44 17.01 -5.67
N LEU A 132 0.26 16.48 -5.96
CA LEU A 132 -0.99 17.24 -6.15
C LEU A 132 -1.70 17.62 -4.85
N GLY A 133 -1.20 17.16 -3.69
CA GLY A 133 -1.85 17.39 -2.40
C GLY A 133 -3.18 16.64 -2.22
N LEU A 134 -3.35 15.50 -2.91
CA LEU A 134 -4.58 14.70 -2.93
C LEU A 134 -4.50 13.42 -2.08
N ILE A 135 -3.42 13.21 -1.34
CA ILE A 135 -3.32 12.16 -0.33
C ILE A 135 -3.69 12.72 1.05
N ASP A 136 -4.69 12.15 1.68
CA ASP A 136 -5.10 12.52 3.04
C ASP A 136 -4.25 11.81 4.09
N GLU A 137 -3.98 10.52 3.88
CA GLU A 137 -3.17 9.69 4.79
C GLU A 137 -2.27 8.73 4.02
N ILE A 138 -1.11 8.44 4.60
CA ILE A 138 -0.21 7.37 4.17
C ILE A 138 -0.24 6.32 5.28
N ASP A 139 -0.70 5.13 4.97
CA ASP A 139 -0.81 4.02 5.91
C ASP A 139 0.13 2.88 5.51
N LEU A 140 1.09 2.58 6.38
CA LEU A 140 2.15 1.63 6.09
C LEU A 140 2.27 0.56 7.15
N HIS A 141 2.24 -0.69 6.72
CA HIS A 141 2.59 -1.85 7.52
C HIS A 141 4.04 -2.22 7.25
N LEU A 142 4.92 -2.02 8.22
CA LEU A 142 6.33 -2.36 8.07
C LEU A 142 6.56 -3.85 8.38
N ALA A 143 6.83 -4.62 7.35
CA ALA A 143 7.21 -6.02 7.50
C ALA A 143 8.67 -6.14 7.98
N PRO A 144 9.00 -7.11 8.83
CA PRO A 144 10.36 -7.33 9.35
C PRO A 144 11.26 -8.05 8.31
N VAL A 145 11.32 -7.49 7.10
CA VAL A 145 12.02 -8.05 5.93
C VAL A 145 12.89 -6.97 5.30
N LEU A 146 14.09 -7.33 4.87
CA LEU A 146 14.93 -6.56 3.97
C LEU A 146 14.89 -7.23 2.60
N LEU A 147 14.39 -6.53 1.58
CA LEU A 147 14.19 -7.08 0.25
C LEU A 147 15.43 -6.89 -0.65
N GLY A 148 16.12 -5.77 -0.49
CA GLY A 148 17.35 -5.43 -1.22
C GLY A 148 17.14 -4.87 -2.61
N GLN A 149 16.07 -5.25 -3.31
CA GLN A 149 15.68 -4.77 -4.62
C GLN A 149 14.17 -4.87 -4.81
N GLY A 150 13.62 -4.11 -5.76
CA GLY A 150 12.19 -4.15 -6.06
C GLY A 150 11.61 -2.76 -6.34
N ILE A 151 10.30 -2.65 -6.21
CA ILE A 151 9.54 -1.42 -6.42
C ILE A 151 9.45 -0.65 -5.10
N ARG A 152 10.02 0.54 -5.07
CA ARG A 152 9.98 1.41 -3.90
C ARG A 152 8.59 2.03 -3.71
N LEU A 153 8.20 2.22 -2.45
CA LEU A 153 7.00 3.01 -2.14
C LEU A 153 7.12 4.43 -2.72
N TYR A 154 8.25 5.08 -2.46
CA TYR A 154 8.52 6.44 -2.88
C TYR A 154 9.94 6.54 -3.44
N ASP A 155 10.04 7.06 -4.67
CA ASP A 155 11.30 7.34 -5.33
C ASP A 155 11.19 8.71 -6.02
N ASN A 156 12.04 9.65 -5.61
CA ASN A 156 12.06 11.03 -6.11
C ASN A 156 13.51 11.55 -6.16
N PRO A 157 14.35 10.98 -7.02
CA PRO A 157 15.76 11.33 -7.10
C PRO A 157 15.94 12.80 -7.49
N GLY A 158 16.68 13.54 -6.66
CA GLY A 158 16.93 14.97 -6.85
C GLY A 158 15.77 15.88 -6.44
N GLY A 159 14.66 15.34 -5.98
CA GLY A 159 13.54 16.14 -5.44
C GLY A 159 13.75 16.55 -3.97
N GLU A 160 12.98 17.52 -3.52
CA GLU A 160 12.98 17.96 -2.13
C GLU A 160 12.34 16.93 -1.20
N PRO A 161 12.82 16.80 0.05
CA PRO A 161 12.21 15.91 1.02
C PRO A 161 10.78 16.31 1.37
N VAL A 162 9.86 15.36 1.36
CA VAL A 162 8.49 15.56 1.82
C VAL A 162 8.43 15.36 3.33
N ARG A 163 7.97 16.37 4.07
CA ARG A 163 7.79 16.29 5.53
C ARG A 163 6.42 15.72 5.84
N LEU A 164 6.40 14.65 6.65
CA LEU A 164 5.17 14.02 7.12
C LEU A 164 5.00 14.29 8.62
N ARG A 165 3.76 14.27 9.08
CA ARG A 165 3.39 14.31 10.50
C ARG A 165 2.73 12.98 10.84
N ARG A 166 3.13 12.38 11.95
CA ARG A 166 2.49 11.17 12.44
C ARG A 166 1.00 11.43 12.73
N ALA A 167 0.14 10.55 12.27
CA ALA A 167 -1.26 10.52 12.66
C ALA A 167 -1.43 9.87 14.04
N GLY A 168 -2.48 10.26 14.77
CA GLY A 168 -2.78 9.75 16.11
C GLY A 168 -2.09 10.51 17.25
N ASP A 169 -2.14 9.92 18.45
CA ASP A 169 -1.65 10.54 19.67
C ASP A 169 -0.11 10.57 19.73
N GLY A 170 0.43 11.62 20.31
CA GLY A 170 1.86 11.81 20.54
C GLY A 170 2.47 12.97 19.78
N ASP A 171 3.82 13.08 19.82
CA ASP A 171 4.55 14.10 19.08
C ASP A 171 4.50 13.79 17.58
N PRO A 172 3.87 14.67 16.75
CA PRO A 172 3.73 14.42 15.33
C PRO A 172 5.06 14.42 14.56
N ALA A 173 6.14 14.95 15.14
CA ALA A 173 7.47 14.95 14.56
C ALA A 173 8.38 13.82 15.07
N ALA A 174 7.93 13.04 16.05
CA ALA A 174 8.71 11.96 16.61
C ALA A 174 8.97 10.82 15.63
N ALA A 175 10.21 10.34 15.62
CA ALA A 175 10.56 9.14 14.88
C ALA A 175 9.94 7.89 15.55
N VAL A 176 9.52 6.93 14.73
CA VAL A 176 9.11 5.60 15.21
C VAL A 176 10.36 4.76 15.46
N ASN A 177 10.52 4.28 16.69
CA ASN A 177 11.65 3.45 17.06
C ASN A 177 11.29 1.97 16.91
N LEU A 178 11.79 1.34 15.86
CA LEU A 178 11.63 -0.09 15.57
C LEU A 178 12.96 -0.81 15.85
N ARG A 179 12.89 -1.99 16.50
CA ARG A 179 14.07 -2.81 16.81
C ARG A 179 13.82 -4.23 16.35
N TYR A 180 14.69 -4.70 15.46
CA TYR A 180 14.63 -6.06 14.94
C TYR A 180 15.95 -6.79 15.17
N ARG A 181 15.88 -8.11 15.24
CA ARG A 181 17.04 -9.01 15.21
C ARG A 181 16.89 -9.89 13.98
N PRO A 182 18.02 -10.23 13.30
CA PRO A 182 17.96 -11.22 12.23
C PRO A 182 17.29 -12.51 12.72
N ALA A 183 16.37 -13.04 11.94
CA ALA A 183 15.85 -14.36 12.19
C ALA A 183 16.98 -15.39 12.09
N ALA A 184 16.95 -16.41 12.93
CA ALA A 184 17.94 -17.47 12.85
C ALA A 184 17.79 -18.18 11.50
N THR A 185 18.76 -17.98 10.61
CA THR A 185 18.87 -18.80 9.40
C THR A 185 19.34 -20.19 9.80
N ALA A 186 18.76 -21.23 9.20
CA ALA A 186 19.23 -22.59 9.41
C ALA A 186 20.74 -22.64 9.11
N ARG A 187 21.54 -22.76 10.19
CA ARG A 187 22.99 -22.98 10.23
C ARG A 187 23.86 -22.17 9.28
N ASN A 188 24.40 -21.07 9.80
CA ASN A 188 25.66 -20.54 9.32
C ASN A 188 26.77 -21.06 10.27
N PRO A 189 27.62 -22.04 9.86
CA PRO A 189 28.63 -22.64 10.72
C PRO A 189 29.77 -21.70 11.12
N VAL A 190 29.81 -20.48 10.60
CA VAL A 190 30.86 -19.47 10.88
C VAL A 190 30.70 -18.80 12.26
N ARG A 191 29.60 -19.00 12.97
CA ARG A 191 29.38 -18.40 14.30
C ARG A 191 29.83 -19.23 15.50
N GLU A 192 30.22 -20.47 15.31
CA GLU A 192 30.71 -21.34 16.41
C GLU A 192 32.17 -21.07 16.83
N VAL A 193 32.90 -20.15 16.18
CA VAL A 193 34.31 -19.87 16.47
C VAL A 193 34.51 -18.61 17.32
N ARG A 194 33.48 -18.00 17.86
CA ARG A 194 33.58 -16.84 18.76
C ARG A 194 32.89 -17.12 20.11
N GLY A 195 33.36 -18.15 20.79
CA GLY A 195 33.15 -18.37 22.22
C GLY A 195 34.42 -18.01 23.00
#